data_94522ea643ef7e78e16a4b1346954ba7
#
_entry.id   94522ea643ef7e78e16a4b1346954ba7
#
_cell.length_a   1.000
_cell.length_b   1.000
_cell.length_c   1.000
_cell.angle_alpha   90.00
_cell.angle_beta   90.00
_cell.angle_gamma   90.00
#
_symmetry.space_group_name_H-M   'P 1'
#
loop_
_entity.id
_entity.type
_entity.pdbx_description
1 polymer ?
#
loop_
_entity_poly.entity_id
_entity_poly.type
_entity_poly.pdbx_seq_one_letter_code
_entity_poly.pdbx_strand_id
1 'polypeptide(L)'
;MTSEQITLYLKQGTSDKVYNASIEDAGNNSFIVNFAYGRRGSTLTTGTKTKKPVDYAAAKKVYNKLVKDKTSKGYTPGDEGTQYVDTDSKDTGVHCQLLNFIDEPKVAKLINDDKWWAQEKHDGKRMLVHKQADTIIAINRKGLSVGAPDTILKSAGKVAQTYLVDGEAVGEKLFAFDLLEIDNTDVKPTPYSERVSQLESLGLESSIVVVETAKTTEDKQQLYDRLKASKAEGVVFKKHSASYTAGRPNSGGNQVKFKFYATASVIVASLNEKRSVAVAVIDGDNQVGVGNVTIPPNKKVPAVNSIIEVRYLYAYKGGNLYQPTYLGVRDDMSLEDCLISQLKYKKETE
;
A
#
# COMPACT_ATOMS: atom_id res chain seq x y z
N MET A 1 -20.80 -29.43 18.84
CA MET A 1 -21.33 -28.09 18.46
C MET A 1 -20.25 -27.06 18.76
N THR A 2 -19.52 -26.62 17.77
CA THR A 2 -18.54 -25.53 17.93
C THR A 2 -19.09 -24.31 17.21
N SER A 3 -19.89 -23.49 17.91
CA SER A 3 -20.25 -22.16 17.44
C SER A 3 -19.18 -21.19 17.92
N GLU A 4 -18.58 -20.41 17.01
CA GLU A 4 -17.69 -19.32 17.35
C GLU A 4 -18.39 -18.02 17.07
N GLN A 5 -18.24 -17.06 17.97
CA GLN A 5 -18.81 -15.74 17.81
C GLN A 5 -17.82 -14.67 18.31
N ILE A 6 -17.77 -13.53 17.62
CA ILE A 6 -17.03 -12.34 18.05
C ILE A 6 -17.86 -11.09 17.79
N THR A 7 -17.80 -10.15 18.73
CA THR A 7 -18.30 -8.78 18.55
C THR A 7 -17.12 -7.82 18.51
N LEU A 8 -17.05 -7.01 17.48
CA LEU A 8 -16.01 -6.03 17.26
C LEU A 8 -16.61 -4.61 17.24
N TYR A 9 -15.94 -3.67 17.85
CA TYR A 9 -16.36 -2.29 17.98
C TYR A 9 -15.37 -1.33 17.29
N LEU A 10 -15.88 -0.24 16.73
CA LEU A 10 -15.08 0.85 16.17
C LEU A 10 -15.64 2.17 16.66
N LYS A 11 -14.88 2.87 17.50
CA LYS A 11 -15.21 4.22 17.95
C LYS A 11 -14.13 5.18 17.42
N GLN A 12 -14.55 6.12 16.56
CA GLN A 12 -13.66 7.10 15.95
C GLN A 12 -14.40 8.40 15.70
N GLY A 13 -14.10 9.43 16.48
CA GLY A 13 -14.84 10.68 16.47
C GLY A 13 -16.32 10.45 16.84
N THR A 14 -17.23 10.91 16.00
CA THR A 14 -18.69 10.71 16.16
C THR A 14 -19.18 9.33 15.67
N SER A 15 -18.31 8.51 15.12
CA SER A 15 -18.64 7.18 14.59
C SER A 15 -18.51 6.13 15.70
N ASP A 16 -19.62 5.48 16.05
CA ASP A 16 -19.67 4.35 16.99
C ASP A 16 -20.35 3.16 16.29
N LYS A 17 -19.57 2.16 15.92
CA LYS A 17 -19.98 1.04 15.09
C LYS A 17 -19.73 -0.29 15.78
N VAL A 18 -20.59 -1.26 15.48
CA VAL A 18 -20.45 -2.65 15.91
C VAL A 18 -20.42 -3.56 14.68
N TYR A 19 -19.66 -4.64 14.78
CA TYR A 19 -19.59 -5.71 13.80
C TYR A 19 -19.56 -7.05 14.51
N ASN A 20 -20.59 -7.87 14.30
CA ASN A 20 -20.69 -9.23 14.82
C ASN A 20 -20.33 -10.21 13.71
N ALA A 21 -19.62 -11.27 14.04
CA ALA A 21 -19.38 -12.42 13.17
C ALA A 21 -19.60 -13.70 13.94
N SER A 22 -20.21 -14.70 13.31
CA SER A 22 -20.46 -16.01 13.91
C SER A 22 -20.24 -17.14 12.90
N ILE A 23 -19.80 -18.31 13.43
CA ILE A 23 -19.90 -19.59 12.73
C ILE A 23 -21.10 -20.33 13.35
N GLU A 24 -22.08 -20.65 12.54
CA GLU A 24 -23.30 -21.33 12.98
C GLU A 24 -23.42 -22.69 12.32
N ASP A 25 -23.87 -23.69 13.10
CA ASP A 25 -24.14 -25.04 12.62
C ASP A 25 -25.38 -25.01 11.71
N ALA A 26 -25.24 -25.48 10.49
CA ALA A 26 -26.31 -25.62 9.51
C ALA A 26 -26.85 -27.06 9.41
N GLY A 27 -26.43 -27.93 10.32
CA GLY A 27 -26.77 -29.37 10.33
C GLY A 27 -25.84 -30.22 9.45
N ASN A 28 -25.87 -31.54 9.64
CA ASN A 28 -25.08 -32.50 8.86
C ASN A 28 -23.57 -32.17 8.80
N ASN A 29 -23.00 -31.73 9.94
CA ASN A 29 -21.59 -31.32 10.05
C ASN A 29 -21.19 -30.21 9.05
N SER A 30 -22.13 -29.35 8.68
CA SER A 30 -21.92 -28.20 7.81
C SER A 30 -22.17 -26.90 8.57
N PHE A 31 -21.50 -25.83 8.17
CA PHE A 31 -21.45 -24.56 8.88
C PHE A 31 -21.63 -23.40 7.94
N ILE A 32 -22.22 -22.32 8.46
CA ILE A 32 -22.33 -21.02 7.76
C ILE A 32 -21.64 -19.92 8.57
N VAL A 33 -21.13 -18.91 7.89
CA VAL A 33 -20.54 -17.73 8.52
C VAL A 33 -21.46 -16.54 8.32
N ASN A 34 -22.08 -16.11 9.41
CA ASN A 34 -22.97 -14.96 9.45
C ASN A 34 -22.27 -13.71 9.97
N PHE A 35 -22.78 -12.53 9.62
CA PHE A 35 -22.32 -11.26 10.15
C PHE A 35 -23.48 -10.28 10.32
N ALA A 36 -23.31 -9.34 11.26
CA ALA A 36 -24.20 -8.20 11.44
C ALA A 36 -23.36 -6.94 11.74
N TYR A 37 -23.73 -5.80 11.17
CA TYR A 37 -22.99 -4.55 11.40
C TYR A 37 -23.90 -3.33 11.33
N GLY A 38 -23.47 -2.25 11.99
CA GLY A 38 -24.19 -0.98 11.98
C GLY A 38 -23.65 -0.02 13.05
N ARG A 39 -24.43 1.02 13.31
CA ARG A 39 -24.18 1.91 14.45
C ARG A 39 -24.56 1.18 15.73
N ARG A 40 -23.74 1.27 16.78
CA ARG A 40 -24.06 0.68 18.08
C ARG A 40 -25.38 1.25 18.61
N GLY A 41 -26.26 0.35 19.10
CA GLY A 41 -27.61 0.73 19.57
C GLY A 41 -28.66 0.94 18.46
N SER A 42 -28.33 0.69 17.19
CA SER A 42 -29.29 0.72 16.08
C SER A 42 -29.55 -0.68 15.51
N THR A 43 -30.57 -0.81 14.64
CA THR A 43 -30.82 -2.05 13.89
C THR A 43 -29.60 -2.34 12.99
N LEU A 44 -29.08 -3.56 13.10
CA LEU A 44 -27.90 -3.98 12.36
C LEU A 44 -28.28 -4.58 10.99
N THR A 45 -27.48 -4.28 9.99
CA THR A 45 -27.52 -4.95 8.69
C THR A 45 -26.89 -6.34 8.83
N THR A 46 -27.62 -7.39 8.47
CA THR A 46 -27.18 -8.78 8.56
C THR A 46 -26.83 -9.37 7.20
N GLY A 47 -26.04 -10.42 7.18
CA GLY A 47 -25.71 -11.17 5.97
C GLY A 47 -24.89 -12.42 6.23
N THR A 48 -24.72 -13.25 5.20
CA THR A 48 -23.97 -14.50 5.25
C THR A 48 -22.79 -14.43 4.27
N LYS A 49 -21.61 -14.87 4.70
CA LYS A 49 -20.38 -14.88 3.86
C LYS A 49 -20.20 -16.18 3.08
N THR A 50 -20.73 -17.28 3.56
CA THR A 50 -20.74 -18.59 2.88
C THR A 50 -21.99 -18.69 2.01
N LYS A 51 -21.84 -18.79 0.67
CA LYS A 51 -22.98 -18.92 -0.26
C LYS A 51 -23.81 -20.21 -0.03
N LYS A 52 -23.16 -21.26 0.49
CA LYS A 52 -23.75 -22.55 0.89
C LYS A 52 -23.07 -23.01 2.18
N PRO A 53 -23.71 -23.88 2.99
CA PRO A 53 -23.03 -24.52 4.11
C PRO A 53 -21.76 -25.25 3.65
N VAL A 54 -20.70 -25.15 4.44
CA VAL A 54 -19.37 -25.73 4.18
C VAL A 54 -18.88 -26.47 5.41
N ASP A 55 -17.82 -27.27 5.28
CA ASP A 55 -17.19 -27.89 6.45
C ASP A 55 -16.63 -26.84 7.43
N TYR A 56 -16.36 -27.26 8.66
CA TYR A 56 -15.90 -26.36 9.71
C TYR A 56 -14.58 -25.66 9.37
N ALA A 57 -13.64 -26.35 8.73
CA ALA A 57 -12.34 -25.78 8.38
C ALA A 57 -12.47 -24.65 7.34
N ALA A 58 -13.34 -24.85 6.34
CA ALA A 58 -13.66 -23.83 5.35
C ALA A 58 -14.42 -22.65 5.97
N ALA A 59 -15.41 -22.91 6.85
CA ALA A 59 -16.11 -21.87 7.59
C ALA A 59 -15.15 -21.06 8.48
N LYS A 60 -14.26 -21.72 9.20
CA LYS A 60 -13.24 -21.10 10.05
C LYS A 60 -12.29 -20.19 9.25
N LYS A 61 -11.87 -20.63 8.07
CA LYS A 61 -11.04 -19.80 7.16
C LYS A 61 -11.77 -18.51 6.73
N VAL A 62 -13.06 -18.62 6.39
CA VAL A 62 -13.90 -17.46 6.02
C VAL A 62 -14.09 -16.53 7.22
N TYR A 63 -14.39 -17.09 8.38
CA TYR A 63 -14.55 -16.34 9.63
C TYR A 63 -13.26 -15.58 10.03
N ASN A 64 -12.13 -16.28 10.07
CA ASN A 64 -10.84 -15.66 10.40
C ASN A 64 -10.46 -14.53 9.42
N LYS A 65 -10.70 -14.72 8.12
CA LYS A 65 -10.50 -13.67 7.11
C LYS A 65 -11.41 -12.46 7.39
N LEU A 66 -12.66 -12.69 7.74
CA LEU A 66 -13.62 -11.62 8.05
C LEU A 66 -13.22 -10.82 9.29
N VAL A 67 -12.83 -11.52 10.37
CA VAL A 67 -12.31 -10.90 11.61
C VAL A 67 -11.05 -10.09 11.29
N LYS A 68 -10.09 -10.67 10.57
CA LYS A 68 -8.85 -10.00 10.16
C LYS A 68 -9.11 -8.75 9.31
N ASP A 69 -10.06 -8.80 8.36
CA ASP A 69 -10.43 -7.65 7.54
C ASP A 69 -11.02 -6.49 8.37
N LYS A 70 -11.73 -6.80 9.46
CA LYS A 70 -12.31 -5.80 10.34
C LYS A 70 -11.31 -5.24 11.34
N THR A 71 -10.52 -6.09 11.98
CA THR A 71 -9.45 -5.66 12.89
C THR A 71 -8.41 -4.80 12.16
N SER A 72 -8.10 -5.15 10.90
CA SER A 72 -7.23 -4.32 10.07
C SER A 72 -7.80 -2.93 9.72
N LYS A 73 -9.09 -2.69 9.95
CA LYS A 73 -9.78 -1.40 9.79
C LYS A 73 -10.00 -0.67 11.13
N GLY A 74 -9.37 -1.15 12.20
CA GLY A 74 -9.42 -0.55 13.53
C GLY A 74 -10.58 -1.02 14.42
N TYR A 75 -11.32 -2.05 14.00
CA TYR A 75 -12.30 -2.67 14.90
C TYR A 75 -11.61 -3.51 15.97
N THR A 76 -12.12 -3.50 17.20
CA THR A 76 -11.55 -4.20 18.36
C THR A 76 -12.64 -4.95 19.13
N PRO A 77 -12.32 -6.00 19.90
CA PRO A 77 -13.30 -6.72 20.70
C PRO A 77 -13.70 -6.01 22.00
N GLY A 78 -13.10 -4.85 22.33
CA GLY A 78 -13.42 -4.09 23.54
C GLY A 78 -14.43 -2.97 23.27
N ASP A 79 -15.33 -2.72 24.21
CA ASP A 79 -16.36 -1.67 24.13
C ASP A 79 -15.77 -0.26 24.04
N GLU A 80 -14.58 -0.03 24.60
CA GLU A 80 -13.90 1.26 24.62
C GLU A 80 -12.92 1.45 23.45
N GLY A 81 -12.96 0.55 22.45
CA GLY A 81 -12.05 0.64 21.30
C GLY A 81 -10.60 0.25 21.62
N THR A 82 -10.38 -0.52 22.70
CA THR A 82 -9.10 -1.17 22.93
C THR A 82 -8.76 -2.07 21.75
N GLN A 83 -7.60 -1.88 21.16
CA GLN A 83 -7.21 -2.62 19.95
C GLN A 83 -7.13 -4.12 20.22
N TYR A 84 -7.70 -4.91 19.32
CA TYR A 84 -7.45 -6.34 19.26
C TYR A 84 -6.01 -6.56 18.88
N VAL A 85 -5.23 -7.00 19.82
CA VAL A 85 -3.87 -7.47 19.61
C VAL A 85 -3.99 -8.93 19.20
N ASP A 86 -3.95 -9.21 17.89
CA ASP A 86 -3.53 -10.52 17.43
C ASP A 86 -2.18 -10.80 18.11
N THR A 87 -1.94 -12.00 18.60
CA THR A 87 -0.82 -12.33 19.49
C THR A 87 0.55 -11.90 18.97
N ASP A 88 0.64 -11.51 17.68
CA ASP A 88 1.87 -11.13 17.01
C ASP A 88 1.98 -9.65 16.57
N SER A 89 0.92 -8.82 16.70
CA SER A 89 0.93 -7.44 16.22
C SER A 89 0.40 -6.46 17.26
N LYS A 90 1.30 -5.76 17.96
CA LYS A 90 0.96 -4.72 18.95
C LYS A 90 0.97 -3.34 18.30
N ASP A 91 0.03 -2.47 18.69
CA ASP A 91 0.12 -1.04 18.37
C ASP A 91 1.30 -0.43 19.11
N THR A 92 2.18 0.20 18.35
CA THR A 92 3.41 0.82 18.87
C THR A 92 3.21 2.32 19.16
N GLY A 93 2.06 2.89 18.82
CA GLY A 93 1.81 4.35 18.89
C GLY A 93 2.55 5.15 17.80
N VAL A 94 3.34 4.50 16.96
CA VAL A 94 4.09 5.17 15.88
C VAL A 94 3.26 5.23 14.60
N HIS A 95 3.01 6.43 14.09
CA HIS A 95 2.22 6.64 12.88
C HIS A 95 3.06 7.23 11.77
N CYS A 96 2.95 6.63 10.56
CA CYS A 96 3.68 7.08 9.38
C CYS A 96 3.12 8.38 8.80
N GLN A 97 4.01 9.23 8.31
CA GLN A 97 3.63 10.30 7.38
C GLN A 97 3.22 9.70 6.04
N LEU A 98 2.07 10.12 5.52
CA LEU A 98 1.48 9.65 4.27
C LEU A 98 1.47 10.77 3.23
N LEU A 99 1.76 10.43 1.97
CA LEU A 99 2.00 11.37 0.90
C LEU A 99 0.84 11.43 -0.08
N ASN A 100 0.49 12.66 -0.52
CA ASN A 100 -0.42 12.89 -1.64
C ASN A 100 0.32 12.77 -2.98
N PHE A 101 -0.45 12.47 -4.03
CA PHE A 101 0.06 12.44 -5.41
C PHE A 101 0.17 13.83 -5.99
N ILE A 102 1.14 14.01 -6.89
CA ILE A 102 1.26 15.18 -7.77
C ILE A 102 1.30 14.73 -9.23
N ASP A 103 0.99 15.65 -10.13
CA ASP A 103 1.07 15.49 -11.57
C ASP A 103 2.46 15.88 -12.13
N GLU A 104 2.70 15.56 -13.39
CA GLU A 104 3.99 15.84 -14.05
C GLU A 104 4.32 17.35 -14.14
N PRO A 105 3.39 18.28 -14.42
CA PRO A 105 3.65 19.72 -14.35
C PRO A 105 4.13 20.19 -12.97
N LYS A 106 3.66 19.58 -11.90
CA LYS A 106 4.11 19.88 -10.54
C LYS A 106 5.52 19.34 -10.28
N VAL A 107 5.87 18.18 -10.85
CA VAL A 107 7.24 17.62 -10.77
C VAL A 107 8.26 18.61 -11.29
N ALA A 108 8.08 19.16 -12.50
CA ALA A 108 8.98 20.14 -13.09
C ALA A 108 9.18 21.38 -12.19
N LYS A 109 8.12 21.85 -11.53
CA LYS A 109 8.20 22.96 -10.56
C LYS A 109 9.04 22.58 -9.34
N LEU A 110 8.88 21.36 -8.80
CA LEU A 110 9.60 20.92 -7.60
C LEU A 110 11.07 20.59 -7.88
N ILE A 111 11.41 20.16 -9.10
CA ILE A 111 12.81 20.01 -9.53
C ILE A 111 13.53 21.36 -9.48
N ASN A 112 12.88 22.44 -9.89
CA ASN A 112 13.45 23.79 -9.91
C ASN A 112 13.25 24.60 -8.61
N ASP A 113 12.67 24.00 -7.57
CA ASP A 113 12.45 24.66 -6.27
C ASP A 113 13.45 24.14 -5.23
N ASP A 114 14.39 25.00 -4.80
CA ASP A 114 15.45 24.67 -3.85
C ASP A 114 14.93 24.26 -2.46
N LYS A 115 13.67 24.58 -2.14
CA LYS A 115 13.04 24.19 -0.88
C LYS A 115 12.70 22.70 -0.83
N TRP A 116 12.81 21.98 -1.95
CA TRP A 116 12.43 20.58 -2.08
C TRP A 116 13.62 19.73 -2.49
N TRP A 117 13.79 18.62 -1.79
CA TRP A 117 14.73 17.55 -2.10
C TRP A 117 13.98 16.36 -2.69
N ALA A 118 14.66 15.51 -3.42
CA ALA A 118 14.05 14.37 -4.09
C ALA A 118 14.73 13.06 -3.72
N GLN A 119 13.93 11.98 -3.65
CA GLN A 119 14.37 10.61 -3.40
C GLN A 119 13.66 9.64 -4.34
N GLU A 120 14.27 8.48 -4.60
CA GLU A 120 13.57 7.38 -5.26
C GLU A 120 12.37 6.94 -4.44
N LYS A 121 11.27 6.67 -5.13
CA LYS A 121 10.13 5.98 -4.56
C LYS A 121 10.27 4.49 -4.78
N HIS A 122 10.72 3.77 -3.75
CA HIS A 122 10.81 2.31 -3.78
C HIS A 122 9.43 1.65 -3.76
N ASP A 123 9.30 0.52 -4.47
CA ASP A 123 8.07 -0.28 -4.55
C ASP A 123 8.17 -1.50 -3.62
N GLY A 124 7.77 -1.31 -2.39
CA GLY A 124 7.88 -2.33 -1.35
C GLY A 124 6.74 -2.27 -0.34
N LYS A 125 7.09 -2.60 0.90
CA LYS A 125 6.21 -2.49 2.06
C LYS A 125 6.80 -1.49 3.04
N ARG A 126 6.02 -0.44 3.41
CA ARG A 126 6.45 0.49 4.46
C ARG A 126 6.83 -0.28 5.71
N MET A 127 8.03 -0.02 6.20
CA MET A 127 8.55 -0.61 7.41
C MET A 127 9.38 0.42 8.17
N LEU A 128 9.03 0.64 9.43
CA LEU A 128 9.90 1.36 10.34
C LEU A 128 10.66 0.32 11.17
N VAL A 129 11.90 0.63 11.50
CA VAL A 129 12.72 -0.19 12.39
C VAL A 129 13.06 0.63 13.62
N HIS A 130 12.58 0.15 14.76
CA HIS A 130 12.83 0.75 16.08
C HIS A 130 13.80 -0.13 16.86
N LYS A 131 15.00 0.38 17.10
CA LYS A 131 15.99 -0.25 17.95
C LYS A 131 16.05 0.46 19.29
N GLN A 132 15.77 -0.28 20.36
CA GLN A 132 15.84 0.17 21.76
C GLN A 132 16.71 -0.80 22.54
N ALA A 133 17.91 -0.40 22.93
CA ALA A 133 18.91 -1.28 23.56
C ALA A 133 19.04 -2.61 22.78
N ASP A 134 18.70 -3.73 23.39
CA ASP A 134 18.80 -5.07 22.80
C ASP A 134 17.53 -5.49 22.05
N THR A 135 16.51 -4.64 22.00
CA THR A 135 15.24 -4.95 21.33
C THR A 135 15.13 -4.24 19.99
N ILE A 136 14.80 -5.00 18.94
CA ILE A 136 14.54 -4.45 17.60
C ILE A 136 13.13 -4.84 17.19
N ILE A 137 12.31 -3.84 16.88
CA ILE A 137 10.92 -4.01 16.48
C ILE A 137 10.74 -3.43 15.08
N ALA A 138 10.19 -4.21 14.17
CA ALA A 138 9.70 -3.71 12.89
C ALA A 138 8.23 -3.28 13.02
N ILE A 139 7.90 -2.15 12.40
CA ILE A 139 6.57 -1.52 12.50
C ILE A 139 6.04 -1.31 11.09
N ASN A 140 4.80 -1.69 10.84
CA ASN A 140 4.19 -1.51 9.53
C ASN A 140 3.58 -0.11 9.36
N ARG A 141 3.07 0.19 8.16
CA ARG A 141 2.42 1.46 7.82
C ARG A 141 1.27 1.88 8.75
N LYS A 142 0.66 0.92 9.48
CA LYS A 142 -0.45 1.17 10.40
C LYS A 142 0.00 1.42 11.83
N GLY A 143 1.30 1.36 12.10
CA GLY A 143 1.86 1.49 13.44
C GLY A 143 1.86 0.18 14.24
N LEU A 144 1.62 -0.96 13.60
CA LEU A 144 1.62 -2.27 14.27
C LEU A 144 2.98 -2.94 14.16
N SER A 145 3.43 -3.57 15.25
CA SER A 145 4.62 -4.44 15.22
C SER A 145 4.40 -5.61 14.26
N VAL A 146 5.41 -5.94 13.48
CA VAL A 146 5.37 -7.02 12.47
C VAL A 146 6.71 -7.75 12.43
N GLY A 147 6.71 -8.96 11.87
CA GLY A 147 7.97 -9.63 11.53
C GLY A 147 8.73 -8.90 10.43
N ALA A 148 10.04 -8.90 10.52
CA ALA A 148 10.96 -8.39 9.49
C ALA A 148 11.93 -9.49 9.06
N PRO A 149 12.53 -9.40 7.84
CA PRO A 149 13.62 -10.27 7.43
C PRO A 149 14.78 -10.25 8.42
N ASP A 150 15.35 -11.41 8.72
CA ASP A 150 16.49 -11.55 9.64
C ASP A 150 17.69 -10.71 9.21
N THR A 151 17.90 -10.53 7.92
CA THR A 151 18.93 -9.68 7.34
C THR A 151 18.81 -8.24 7.77
N ILE A 152 17.59 -7.70 7.80
CA ILE A 152 17.29 -6.34 8.27
C ILE A 152 17.51 -6.25 9.78
N LEU A 153 17.01 -7.23 10.57
CA LEU A 153 17.19 -7.24 12.04
C LEU A 153 18.65 -7.33 12.43
N LYS A 154 19.44 -8.18 11.78
CA LYS A 154 20.89 -8.30 11.99
C LYS A 154 21.63 -7.00 11.65
N SER A 155 21.26 -6.35 10.54
CA SER A 155 21.87 -5.06 10.16
C SER A 155 21.51 -3.96 11.15
N ALA A 156 20.25 -3.92 11.62
CA ALA A 156 19.80 -2.98 12.63
C ALA A 156 20.56 -3.16 13.96
N GLY A 157 20.87 -4.38 14.35
CA GLY A 157 21.60 -4.69 15.58
C GLY A 157 23.04 -4.21 15.61
N LYS A 158 23.69 -3.97 14.46
CA LYS A 158 25.09 -3.55 14.38
C LYS A 158 25.34 -2.11 14.81
N VAL A 159 24.34 -1.24 14.69
CA VAL A 159 24.44 0.17 15.12
C VAL A 159 24.37 0.25 16.65
N ALA A 160 25.27 0.97 17.28
CA ALA A 160 25.32 1.07 18.74
C ALA A 160 24.16 1.90 19.33
N GLN A 161 23.79 2.99 18.65
CA GLN A 161 22.73 3.91 19.07
C GLN A 161 21.35 3.26 19.11
N THR A 162 20.45 3.81 19.90
CA THR A 162 19.00 3.59 19.79
C THR A 162 18.45 4.50 18.70
N TYR A 163 17.49 4.01 17.90
CA TYR A 163 16.92 4.80 16.80
C TYR A 163 15.59 4.27 16.31
N LEU A 164 14.83 5.15 15.70
CA LEU A 164 13.62 4.82 14.92
C LEU A 164 13.78 5.36 13.50
N VAL A 165 14.03 4.48 12.55
CA VAL A 165 14.12 4.83 11.12
C VAL A 165 12.84 4.47 10.39
N ASP A 166 12.51 5.27 9.38
CA ASP A 166 11.37 5.06 8.49
C ASP A 166 11.87 4.69 7.10
N GLY A 167 11.34 3.61 6.52
CA GLY A 167 11.83 3.07 5.26
C GLY A 167 10.79 2.28 4.47
N GLU A 168 11.25 1.74 3.36
CA GLU A 168 10.48 0.82 2.51
C GLU A 168 11.24 -0.50 2.41
N ALA A 169 10.64 -1.61 2.84
CA ALA A 169 11.22 -2.94 2.72
C ALA A 169 10.94 -3.52 1.34
N VAL A 170 12.02 -3.87 0.62
CA VAL A 170 11.99 -4.53 -0.70
C VAL A 170 12.83 -5.78 -0.61
N GLY A 171 12.17 -6.94 -0.65
CA GLY A 171 12.86 -8.23 -0.41
C GLY A 171 13.53 -8.25 0.97
N GLU A 172 14.82 -8.51 0.99
CA GLU A 172 15.66 -8.64 2.19
C GLU A 172 16.34 -7.30 2.61
N LYS A 173 16.00 -6.18 1.97
CA LYS A 173 16.58 -4.86 2.22
C LYS A 173 15.54 -3.86 2.72
N LEU A 174 15.97 -2.96 3.59
CA LEU A 174 15.23 -1.77 4.00
C LEU A 174 15.89 -0.54 3.36
N PHE A 175 15.14 0.22 2.60
CA PHE A 175 15.54 1.52 2.05
C PHE A 175 15.08 2.61 3.01
N ALA A 176 15.99 3.05 3.88
CA ALA A 176 15.73 4.04 4.92
C ALA A 176 15.76 5.46 4.34
N PHE A 177 14.75 6.27 4.61
CA PHE A 177 14.59 7.60 4.01
C PHE A 177 14.19 8.71 5.01
N ASP A 178 14.00 8.38 6.29
CA ASP A 178 13.77 9.34 7.36
C ASP A 178 14.21 8.76 8.71
N LEU A 179 14.56 9.65 9.66
CA LEU A 179 14.91 9.32 11.03
C LEU A 179 13.92 10.02 11.96
N LEU A 180 13.30 9.29 12.86
CA LEU A 180 12.24 9.79 13.72
C LEU A 180 12.66 9.90 15.19
N GLU A 181 13.66 9.11 15.61
CA GLU A 181 14.22 9.10 16.95
C GLU A 181 15.69 8.68 16.87
N ILE A 182 16.54 9.27 17.69
CA ILE A 182 17.94 8.88 17.91
C ILE A 182 18.30 9.09 19.38
N ASP A 183 18.96 8.10 20.00
CA ASP A 183 19.37 8.09 21.40
C ASP A 183 18.23 8.53 22.35
N ASN A 184 17.03 7.94 22.15
CA ASN A 184 15.77 8.22 22.85
C ASN A 184 15.28 9.68 22.70
N THR A 185 15.82 10.45 21.76
CA THR A 185 15.39 11.81 21.46
C THR A 185 14.46 11.80 20.24
N ASP A 186 13.24 12.30 20.40
CA ASP A 186 12.29 12.50 19.30
C ASP A 186 12.78 13.62 18.37
N VAL A 187 13.16 13.28 17.14
CA VAL A 187 13.63 14.24 16.12
C VAL A 187 12.56 14.56 15.08
N LYS A 188 11.34 14.05 15.20
CA LYS A 188 10.21 14.39 14.29
C LYS A 188 9.94 15.89 14.18
N PRO A 189 10.08 16.71 15.25
CA PRO A 189 9.88 18.15 15.16
C PRO A 189 10.96 18.89 14.37
N THR A 190 12.17 18.32 14.22
CA THR A 190 13.28 19.00 13.53
C THR A 190 13.07 19.02 12.01
N PRO A 191 13.74 19.94 11.26
CA PRO A 191 13.74 19.96 9.81
C PRO A 191 14.16 18.63 9.18
N TYR A 192 13.56 18.26 8.04
CA TYR A 192 13.94 17.06 7.31
C TYR A 192 15.43 17.03 6.95
N SER A 193 16.02 18.18 6.64
CA SER A 193 17.46 18.30 6.37
C SER A 193 18.35 17.83 7.52
N GLU A 194 17.97 18.11 8.76
CA GLU A 194 18.68 17.65 9.96
C GLU A 194 18.48 16.14 10.16
N ARG A 195 17.23 15.66 10.04
CA ARG A 195 16.93 14.24 10.21
C ARG A 195 17.64 13.35 9.20
N VAL A 196 17.68 13.77 7.90
CA VAL A 196 18.39 12.99 6.88
C VAL A 196 19.90 13.03 7.08
N SER A 197 20.47 14.14 7.52
CA SER A 197 21.90 14.23 7.86
C SER A 197 22.28 13.29 9.02
N GLN A 198 21.44 13.23 10.06
CA GLN A 198 21.62 12.28 11.16
C GLN A 198 21.45 10.84 10.69
N LEU A 199 20.47 10.55 9.79
CA LEU A 199 20.28 9.24 9.19
C LEU A 199 21.51 8.79 8.38
N GLU A 200 22.08 9.69 7.57
CA GLU A 200 23.31 9.44 6.80
C GLU A 200 24.52 9.14 7.72
N SER A 201 24.56 9.75 8.91
CA SER A 201 25.64 9.59 9.89
C SER A 201 25.46 8.38 10.81
N LEU A 202 24.31 7.70 10.79
CA LEU A 202 23.98 6.62 11.73
C LEU A 202 24.78 5.32 11.50
N GLY A 203 25.51 5.22 10.39
CA GLY A 203 26.32 4.05 10.06
C GLY A 203 25.51 2.80 9.70
N LEU A 204 24.31 3.00 9.17
CA LEU A 204 23.49 1.91 8.64
C LEU A 204 24.16 1.28 7.43
N GLU A 205 24.22 -0.04 7.37
CA GLU A 205 24.90 -0.78 6.32
C GLU A 205 24.23 -2.14 5.99
N SER A 206 24.79 -2.85 5.03
CA SER A 206 24.36 -4.20 4.63
C SER A 206 22.92 -4.22 4.09
N SER A 207 21.95 -4.68 4.87
CA SER A 207 20.55 -4.77 4.46
C SER A 207 19.72 -3.54 4.78
N ILE A 208 20.28 -2.51 5.43
CA ILE A 208 19.64 -1.21 5.61
C ILE A 208 20.41 -0.17 4.80
N VAL A 209 19.80 0.31 3.73
CA VAL A 209 20.40 1.25 2.77
C VAL A 209 19.76 2.61 2.95
N VAL A 210 20.55 3.64 3.23
CA VAL A 210 20.05 5.03 3.24
C VAL A 210 19.77 5.46 1.82
N VAL A 211 18.56 5.95 1.57
CA VAL A 211 18.13 6.38 0.23
C VAL A 211 18.86 7.65 -0.17
N GLU A 212 19.47 7.63 -1.35
CA GLU A 212 20.09 8.82 -1.96
C GLU A 212 19.13 10.01 -1.99
N THR A 213 19.59 11.16 -1.52
CA THR A 213 18.80 12.39 -1.49
C THR A 213 19.39 13.43 -2.44
N ALA A 214 18.69 13.69 -3.53
CA ALA A 214 19.03 14.73 -4.49
C ALA A 214 18.64 16.11 -3.94
N LYS A 215 19.60 17.01 -3.78
CA LYS A 215 19.45 18.28 -3.06
C LYS A 215 19.42 19.49 -3.99
N THR A 216 20.22 19.50 -5.07
CA THR A 216 20.26 20.58 -6.06
C THR A 216 19.29 20.36 -7.23
N THR A 217 19.02 21.35 -8.03
CA THR A 217 18.21 21.24 -9.25
C THR A 217 18.78 20.19 -10.20
N GLU A 218 20.09 20.22 -10.40
CA GLU A 218 20.82 19.32 -11.27
C GLU A 218 20.70 17.86 -10.77
N ASP A 219 20.96 17.63 -9.48
CA ASP A 219 20.85 16.29 -8.88
C ASP A 219 19.41 15.74 -8.99
N LYS A 220 18.41 16.58 -8.73
CA LYS A 220 17.00 16.22 -8.84
C LYS A 220 16.60 15.85 -10.26
N GLN A 221 17.08 16.60 -11.26
CA GLN A 221 16.83 16.30 -12.67
C GLN A 221 17.51 14.99 -13.08
N GLN A 222 18.78 14.79 -12.70
CA GLN A 222 19.52 13.57 -12.99
C GLN A 222 18.85 12.34 -12.33
N LEU A 223 18.43 12.48 -11.07
CA LEU A 223 17.69 11.43 -10.37
C LEU A 223 16.38 11.09 -11.10
N TYR A 224 15.60 12.10 -11.48
CA TYR A 224 14.33 11.91 -12.18
C TYR A 224 14.52 11.17 -13.51
N ASP A 225 15.48 11.59 -14.33
CA ASP A 225 15.76 11.00 -15.64
C ASP A 225 16.27 9.56 -15.52
N ARG A 226 17.18 9.30 -14.58
CA ARG A 226 17.70 7.96 -14.26
C ARG A 226 16.58 7.02 -13.82
N LEU A 227 15.70 7.46 -12.91
CA LEU A 227 14.59 6.66 -12.42
C LEU A 227 13.54 6.39 -13.50
N LYS A 228 13.26 7.37 -14.36
CA LYS A 228 12.37 7.23 -15.51
C LYS A 228 12.94 6.22 -16.53
N ALA A 229 14.21 6.32 -16.86
CA ALA A 229 14.90 5.40 -17.77
C ALA A 229 14.97 3.96 -17.22
N SER A 230 15.21 3.80 -15.91
CA SER A 230 15.25 2.48 -15.24
C SER A 230 13.88 1.89 -14.95
N LYS A 231 12.78 2.54 -15.37
CA LYS A 231 11.39 2.12 -15.12
C LYS A 231 11.08 1.94 -13.63
N ALA A 232 11.68 2.75 -12.76
CA ALA A 232 11.40 2.79 -11.33
C ALA A 232 9.92 3.11 -11.03
N GLU A 233 9.47 2.97 -9.77
CA GLU A 233 8.08 3.27 -9.40
C GLU A 233 7.77 4.77 -9.52
N GLY A 234 8.71 5.64 -9.11
CA GLY A 234 8.48 7.08 -9.10
C GLY A 234 9.51 7.85 -8.29
N VAL A 235 9.14 9.06 -7.93
CA VAL A 235 9.93 10.01 -7.13
C VAL A 235 9.10 10.52 -5.95
N VAL A 236 9.76 10.74 -4.81
CA VAL A 236 9.22 11.44 -3.65
C VAL A 236 9.93 12.78 -3.51
N PHE A 237 9.16 13.86 -3.39
CA PHE A 237 9.69 15.18 -3.07
C PHE A 237 9.39 15.51 -1.62
N LYS A 238 10.37 16.03 -0.90
CA LYS A 238 10.30 16.39 0.52
C LYS A 238 10.79 17.81 0.73
N LYS A 239 10.00 18.63 1.42
CA LYS A 239 10.42 19.96 1.80
C LYS A 239 11.48 19.87 2.90
N HIS A 240 12.71 20.33 2.62
CA HIS A 240 13.86 20.11 3.50
C HIS A 240 13.73 20.78 4.87
N SER A 241 12.98 21.87 4.98
CA SER A 241 12.74 22.61 6.24
C SER A 241 11.57 22.07 7.06
N ALA A 242 10.88 21.02 6.60
CA ALA A 242 9.65 20.57 7.27
C ALA A 242 9.90 19.53 8.35
N SER A 243 9.11 19.61 9.42
CA SER A 243 8.99 18.56 10.42
C SER A 243 8.27 17.33 9.86
N TYR A 244 8.42 16.19 10.52
CA TYR A 244 7.64 14.98 10.24
C TYR A 244 6.25 15.09 10.83
N THR A 245 5.22 14.91 10.00
CA THR A 245 3.83 14.99 10.44
C THR A 245 3.12 13.68 10.11
N ALA A 246 2.69 12.97 11.14
CA ALA A 246 1.95 11.70 10.98
C ALA A 246 0.63 11.90 10.24
N GLY A 247 0.20 10.86 9.52
CA GLY A 247 -1.05 10.87 8.77
C GLY A 247 -0.93 11.47 7.36
N ARG A 248 -2.08 11.66 6.72
CA ARG A 248 -2.17 12.23 5.37
C ARG A 248 -2.80 13.62 5.45
N PRO A 249 -2.16 14.66 4.92
CA PRO A 249 -2.78 15.97 4.79
C PRO A 249 -3.96 15.91 3.79
N ASN A 250 -4.98 16.74 3.99
CA ASN A 250 -6.17 16.78 3.13
C ASN A 250 -5.81 17.08 1.67
N SER A 251 -4.80 17.93 1.44
CA SER A 251 -4.26 18.25 0.11
C SER A 251 -2.80 18.64 0.22
N GLY A 252 -2.04 18.49 -0.87
CA GLY A 252 -0.61 18.86 -0.93
C GLY A 252 0.21 18.15 0.16
N GLY A 253 0.86 18.92 1.01
CA GLY A 253 1.70 18.46 2.11
C GLY A 253 3.17 18.79 1.91
N ASN A 254 3.96 18.57 2.97
CA ASN A 254 5.42 18.81 2.97
C ASN A 254 6.23 17.65 2.34
N GLN A 255 5.55 16.55 2.03
CA GLN A 255 6.08 15.43 1.27
C GLN A 255 5.01 15.00 0.26
N VAL A 256 5.40 14.83 -0.99
CA VAL A 256 4.51 14.46 -2.09
C VAL A 256 5.18 13.41 -2.97
N LYS A 257 4.40 12.64 -3.71
CA LYS A 257 4.92 11.57 -4.56
C LYS A 257 4.40 11.66 -5.98
N PHE A 258 5.27 11.34 -6.92
CA PHE A 258 4.95 11.13 -8.32
C PHE A 258 5.23 9.67 -8.71
N LYS A 259 4.38 9.08 -9.55
CA LYS A 259 4.59 7.72 -10.07
C LYS A 259 4.74 7.75 -11.58
N PHE A 260 5.70 6.98 -12.09
CA PHE A 260 5.91 6.80 -13.53
C PHE A 260 4.90 5.78 -14.08
N TYR A 261 3.69 6.24 -14.38
CA TYR A 261 2.69 5.42 -15.02
C TYR A 261 3.02 5.18 -16.50
N ALA A 262 2.57 4.02 -17.00
CA ALA A 262 2.50 3.72 -18.43
C ALA A 262 1.03 3.71 -18.86
N THR A 263 0.77 3.78 -20.17
CA THR A 263 -0.52 3.52 -20.77
C THR A 263 -0.44 2.34 -21.71
N ALA A 264 -1.57 1.68 -21.95
CA ALA A 264 -1.72 0.62 -22.92
C ALA A 264 -3.14 0.63 -23.47
N SER A 265 -3.26 0.35 -24.74
CA SER A 265 -4.54 0.06 -25.38
C SER A 265 -4.83 -1.42 -25.24
N VAL A 266 -5.94 -1.76 -24.60
CA VAL A 266 -6.32 -3.14 -24.28
C VAL A 266 -7.73 -3.45 -24.76
N ILE A 267 -7.99 -4.72 -25.07
CA ILE A 267 -9.26 -5.22 -25.57
C ILE A 267 -10.15 -5.57 -24.38
N VAL A 268 -11.41 -5.17 -24.41
CA VAL A 268 -12.43 -5.62 -23.46
C VAL A 268 -12.79 -7.08 -23.80
N ALA A 269 -12.29 -8.02 -23.01
CA ALA A 269 -12.50 -9.45 -23.23
C ALA A 269 -13.86 -9.92 -22.71
N SER A 270 -14.30 -9.40 -21.55
CA SER A 270 -15.62 -9.71 -20.98
C SER A 270 -16.08 -8.65 -20.00
N LEU A 271 -17.38 -8.66 -19.72
CA LEU A 271 -18.00 -7.83 -18.68
C LEU A 271 -18.09 -8.62 -17.37
N ASN A 272 -17.81 -7.96 -16.25
CA ASN A 272 -17.95 -8.54 -14.91
C ASN A 272 -19.29 -8.13 -14.27
N GLU A 273 -19.70 -8.82 -13.18
CA GLU A 273 -20.95 -8.54 -12.44
C GLU A 273 -21.07 -7.10 -11.91
N LYS A 274 -19.92 -6.45 -11.64
CA LYS A 274 -19.87 -5.04 -11.21
C LYS A 274 -19.37 -4.17 -12.35
N ARG A 275 -19.25 -2.85 -12.09
CA ARG A 275 -18.72 -1.90 -13.09
C ARG A 275 -17.23 -2.12 -13.32
N SER A 276 -16.86 -3.28 -13.82
CA SER A 276 -15.51 -3.59 -14.27
C SER A 276 -15.56 -4.49 -15.49
N VAL A 277 -14.48 -4.48 -16.26
CA VAL A 277 -14.30 -5.31 -17.46
C VAL A 277 -13.01 -6.09 -17.34
N ALA A 278 -13.01 -7.34 -17.80
CA ALA A 278 -11.77 -8.09 -18.01
C ALA A 278 -11.14 -7.57 -19.30
N VAL A 279 -9.80 -7.43 -19.27
CA VAL A 279 -9.05 -6.88 -20.39
C VAL A 279 -7.95 -7.81 -20.85
N ALA A 280 -7.64 -7.76 -22.15
CA ALA A 280 -6.66 -8.61 -22.81
C ALA A 280 -5.79 -7.80 -23.79
N VAL A 281 -4.66 -8.38 -24.16
CA VAL A 281 -3.77 -7.93 -25.23
C VAL A 281 -3.49 -9.10 -26.20
N ILE A 282 -2.87 -8.81 -27.33
CA ILE A 282 -2.49 -9.80 -28.34
C ILE A 282 -1.03 -10.20 -28.14
N ASP A 283 -0.77 -11.51 -28.08
CA ASP A 283 0.54 -12.14 -28.08
C ASP A 283 0.60 -13.19 -29.20
N GLY A 284 1.24 -12.84 -30.31
CA GLY A 284 1.14 -13.59 -31.57
C GLY A 284 -0.31 -13.64 -32.03
N ASP A 285 -0.83 -14.86 -32.23
CA ASP A 285 -2.23 -15.09 -32.64
C ASP A 285 -3.21 -15.24 -31.46
N ASN A 286 -2.74 -15.08 -30.23
CA ASN A 286 -3.55 -15.35 -29.04
C ASN A 286 -3.95 -14.07 -28.30
N GLN A 287 -5.17 -14.07 -27.77
CA GLN A 287 -5.61 -13.08 -26.81
C GLN A 287 -5.22 -13.51 -25.38
N VAL A 288 -4.39 -12.70 -24.72
CA VAL A 288 -3.88 -12.95 -23.36
C VAL A 288 -4.51 -11.98 -22.37
N GLY A 289 -5.17 -12.52 -21.34
CA GLY A 289 -5.79 -11.72 -20.28
C GLY A 289 -4.75 -10.96 -19.44
N VAL A 290 -4.99 -9.66 -19.24
CA VAL A 290 -4.09 -8.77 -18.45
C VAL A 290 -4.76 -8.17 -17.22
N GLY A 291 -5.84 -8.79 -16.76
CA GLY A 291 -6.51 -8.43 -15.51
C GLY A 291 -7.86 -7.73 -15.70
N ASN A 292 -8.27 -6.92 -14.74
CA ASN A 292 -9.56 -6.24 -14.74
C ASN A 292 -9.42 -4.74 -14.53
N VAL A 293 -10.29 -3.97 -15.18
CA VAL A 293 -10.33 -2.50 -15.05
C VAL A 293 -11.71 -2.06 -14.57
N THR A 294 -11.74 -1.24 -13.52
CA THR A 294 -12.98 -0.65 -13.01
C THR A 294 -13.37 0.55 -13.87
N ILE A 295 -14.62 0.58 -14.32
CA ILE A 295 -15.19 1.69 -15.10
C ILE A 295 -15.83 2.70 -14.14
N PRO A 296 -15.41 3.98 -14.14
CA PRO A 296 -15.99 5.01 -13.28
C PRO A 296 -17.50 5.16 -13.45
N PRO A 297 -18.24 5.53 -12.38
CA PRO A 297 -19.72 5.64 -12.45
C PRO A 297 -20.24 6.62 -13.52
N ASN A 298 -19.47 7.67 -13.80
CA ASN A 298 -19.79 8.71 -14.79
C ASN A 298 -19.40 8.34 -16.24
N LYS A 299 -18.92 7.12 -16.48
CA LYS A 299 -18.56 6.61 -17.80
C LYS A 299 -19.46 5.44 -18.19
N LYS A 300 -19.80 5.32 -19.48
CA LYS A 300 -20.48 4.14 -20.01
C LYS A 300 -19.55 2.93 -19.93
N VAL A 301 -20.06 1.76 -19.54
CA VAL A 301 -19.29 0.51 -19.59
C VAL A 301 -19.07 0.14 -21.05
N PRO A 302 -17.81 -0.01 -21.51
CA PRO A 302 -17.50 -0.39 -22.89
C PRO A 302 -18.03 -1.78 -23.22
N ALA A 303 -18.39 -2.00 -24.48
CA ALA A 303 -18.83 -3.31 -24.97
C ALA A 303 -17.65 -4.29 -25.08
N VAL A 304 -17.94 -5.59 -25.10
CA VAL A 304 -16.94 -6.63 -25.42
C VAL A 304 -16.38 -6.35 -26.82
N ASN A 305 -15.10 -6.61 -27.01
CA ASN A 305 -14.28 -6.28 -28.18
C ASN A 305 -14.08 -4.77 -28.45
N SER A 306 -14.52 -3.87 -27.55
CA SER A 306 -14.06 -2.48 -27.61
C SER A 306 -12.60 -2.39 -27.17
N ILE A 307 -11.86 -1.44 -27.76
CA ILE A 307 -10.52 -1.08 -27.30
C ILE A 307 -10.64 0.07 -26.31
N ILE A 308 -9.95 -0.05 -25.19
CA ILE A 308 -9.88 0.99 -24.17
C ILE A 308 -8.45 1.34 -23.83
N GLU A 309 -8.19 2.61 -23.57
CA GLU A 309 -6.91 3.06 -23.03
C GLU A 309 -6.93 2.94 -21.52
N VAL A 310 -5.88 2.31 -20.96
CA VAL A 310 -5.69 2.16 -19.53
C VAL A 310 -4.35 2.73 -19.11
N ARG A 311 -4.33 3.45 -17.99
CA ARG A 311 -3.11 3.85 -17.31
C ARG A 311 -2.82 2.85 -16.19
N TYR A 312 -1.59 2.39 -16.08
CA TYR A 312 -1.17 1.42 -15.07
C TYR A 312 0.27 1.70 -14.63
N LEU A 313 0.69 1.12 -13.53
CA LEU A 313 2.04 1.35 -13.01
C LEU A 313 3.07 0.44 -13.70
N TYR A 314 2.78 -0.86 -13.75
CA TYR A 314 3.53 -1.89 -14.46
C TYR A 314 2.65 -3.14 -14.66
N ALA A 315 3.08 -4.04 -15.51
CA ALA A 315 2.54 -5.39 -15.62
C ALA A 315 3.41 -6.38 -14.84
N TYR A 316 2.80 -7.39 -14.24
CA TYR A 316 3.53 -8.52 -13.67
C TYR A 316 4.00 -9.49 -14.77
N LYS A 317 4.97 -10.33 -14.48
CA LYS A 317 5.26 -11.54 -15.28
C LYS A 317 3.96 -12.35 -15.41
N GLY A 318 3.51 -12.64 -16.63
CA GLY A 318 2.17 -13.20 -16.89
C GLY A 318 1.11 -12.16 -17.33
N GLY A 319 1.51 -10.89 -17.44
CA GLY A 319 0.74 -9.84 -18.12
C GLY A 319 -0.21 -9.01 -17.25
N ASN A 320 -0.56 -9.43 -16.04
CA ASN A 320 -1.53 -8.70 -15.21
C ASN A 320 -1.07 -7.28 -14.88
N LEU A 321 -1.92 -6.29 -15.21
CA LEU A 321 -1.68 -4.87 -14.97
C LEU A 321 -1.82 -4.54 -13.47
N TYR A 322 -0.87 -3.79 -12.93
CA TYR A 322 -0.93 -3.30 -11.56
C TYR A 322 -1.52 -1.90 -11.49
N GLN A 323 -2.56 -1.75 -10.68
CA GLN A 323 -3.32 -0.49 -10.48
C GLN A 323 -3.86 0.11 -11.81
N PRO A 324 -4.52 -0.67 -12.66
CA PRO A 324 -5.05 -0.13 -13.91
C PRO A 324 -6.18 0.88 -13.64
N THR A 325 -6.18 1.96 -14.43
CA THR A 325 -7.18 3.02 -14.39
C THR A 325 -7.70 3.24 -15.79
N TYR A 326 -9.02 3.19 -15.98
CA TYR A 326 -9.67 3.48 -17.24
C TYR A 326 -9.49 4.95 -17.65
N LEU A 327 -9.04 5.20 -18.86
CA LEU A 327 -8.92 6.54 -19.44
C LEU A 327 -10.03 6.85 -20.45
N GLY A 328 -10.37 5.91 -21.33
CA GLY A 328 -11.39 6.11 -22.37
C GLY A 328 -11.48 4.96 -23.35
N VAL A 329 -12.44 5.03 -24.25
CA VAL A 329 -12.54 4.15 -25.43
C VAL A 329 -11.61 4.69 -26.51
N ARG A 330 -11.03 3.80 -27.31
CA ARG A 330 -10.17 4.08 -28.46
C ARG A 330 -10.88 3.60 -29.74
N ASP A 331 -11.45 4.55 -30.47
CA ASP A 331 -12.14 4.27 -31.76
C ASP A 331 -11.19 4.36 -32.96
N ASP A 332 -9.94 4.74 -32.72
CA ASP A 332 -8.88 4.97 -33.70
C ASP A 332 -7.88 3.81 -33.85
N MET A 333 -8.14 2.68 -33.18
CA MET A 333 -7.25 1.50 -33.19
C MET A 333 -7.99 0.23 -33.56
N SER A 334 -7.25 -0.74 -34.10
CA SER A 334 -7.71 -2.11 -34.33
C SER A 334 -7.31 -3.06 -33.21
N LEU A 335 -7.94 -4.24 -33.13
CA LEU A 335 -7.61 -5.25 -32.12
C LEU A 335 -6.15 -5.71 -32.23
N GLU A 336 -5.62 -5.76 -33.45
CA GLU A 336 -4.25 -6.17 -33.77
C GLU A 336 -3.18 -5.21 -33.22
N ASP A 337 -3.56 -3.94 -32.95
CA ASP A 337 -2.66 -2.94 -32.36
C ASP A 337 -2.48 -3.10 -30.84
N CYS A 338 -3.34 -3.90 -30.20
CA CYS A 338 -3.30 -4.10 -28.74
C CYS A 338 -2.24 -5.14 -28.32
N LEU A 339 -0.99 -4.93 -28.71
CA LEU A 339 0.09 -5.90 -28.54
C LEU A 339 0.60 -5.99 -27.10
N ILE A 340 1.00 -7.20 -26.67
CA ILE A 340 1.63 -7.44 -25.37
C ILE A 340 2.97 -6.69 -25.22
N SER A 341 3.68 -6.43 -26.32
CA SER A 341 4.96 -5.74 -26.35
C SER A 341 4.89 -4.27 -25.88
N GLN A 342 3.71 -3.65 -25.87
CA GLN A 342 3.53 -2.31 -25.32
C GLN A 342 3.59 -2.25 -23.80
N LEU A 343 3.54 -3.42 -23.11
CA LEU A 343 3.46 -3.45 -21.66
C LEU A 343 4.81 -3.10 -20.99
N LYS A 344 4.76 -2.16 -20.04
CA LYS A 344 5.85 -1.89 -19.11
C LYS A 344 5.81 -2.91 -17.98
N TYR A 345 6.74 -3.84 -17.94
CA TYR A 345 6.83 -4.84 -16.88
C TYR A 345 7.47 -4.30 -15.59
N LYS A 346 7.11 -4.91 -14.46
CA LYS A 346 7.77 -4.67 -13.18
C LYS A 346 9.26 -5.00 -13.30
N LYS A 347 10.12 -4.09 -12.79
CA LYS A 347 11.56 -4.35 -12.68
C LYS A 347 11.76 -5.52 -11.70
N GLU A 348 12.49 -6.55 -12.11
CA GLU A 348 12.92 -7.61 -11.21
C GLU A 348 13.93 -7.01 -10.22
N THR A 349 13.70 -7.20 -8.95
CA THR A 349 14.68 -6.90 -7.89
C THR A 349 15.57 -8.15 -7.78
N GLU A 350 16.81 -8.03 -8.17
CA GLU A 350 17.87 -8.99 -7.88
C GLU A 350 18.09 -9.10 -6.36
#